data_6ced3c6cc2c4fcc587d88d4852182761
#
_entry.id   6ced3c6cc2c4fcc587d88d4852182761
#
_cell.length_a   1.000
_cell.length_b   1.000
_cell.length_c   1.000
_cell.angle_alpha   90.00
_cell.angle_beta   90.00
_cell.angle_gamma   90.00
#
_symmetry.space_group_name_H-M   'P 1'
#
loop_
_entity.id
_entity.type
_entity.pdbx_description
1 polymer ?
#
loop_
_entity_poly.entity_id
_entity_poly.type
_entity_poly.pdbx_seq_one_letter_code
_entity_poly.pdbx_strand_id
1 'polypeptide(L)'
;MAIKENDYLIYDEPVIKNLKYYLRYSLAVCIDLFYKILFLKRKSFTPKKYHISICGCFKNEARFVKEWIEYHLMMGVEHFYLYNNNSDDNYQEILQPYIDKGIVTLEHYSH
;
A
#
# COMPACT_ATOMS: atom_id res chain seq x y z
N MET A 1 36.50 -25.08 -8.37
CA MET A 1 35.48 -25.01 -9.45
C MET A 1 35.70 -23.74 -10.22
N ALA A 2 36.28 -23.81 -11.38
CA ALA A 2 36.40 -22.64 -12.24
C ALA A 2 35.00 -22.32 -12.78
N ILE A 3 34.44 -21.19 -12.37
CA ILE A 3 33.26 -20.59 -13.00
C ILE A 3 33.71 -20.30 -14.43
N LYS A 4 33.12 -20.99 -15.40
CA LYS A 4 33.45 -20.73 -16.81
C LYS A 4 33.13 -19.27 -17.08
N GLU A 5 34.09 -18.52 -17.52
CA GLU A 5 34.04 -17.10 -17.89
C GLU A 5 32.86 -16.81 -18.85
N ASN A 6 32.35 -17.84 -19.50
CA ASN A 6 31.21 -17.72 -20.43
C ASN A 6 29.87 -17.50 -19.80
N ASP A 7 29.70 -17.74 -18.51
CA ASP A 7 28.38 -17.54 -17.85
C ASP A 7 28.08 -16.07 -17.58
N TYR A 8 29.10 -15.22 -17.63
CA TYR A 8 28.94 -13.76 -17.48
C TYR A 8 28.92 -13.00 -18.83
N LEU A 9 29.26 -13.66 -19.91
CA LEU A 9 29.32 -13.06 -21.26
C LEU A 9 27.97 -13.00 -21.98
N ILE A 10 26.88 -13.38 -21.32
CA ILE A 10 25.53 -13.19 -21.85
C ILE A 10 25.23 -11.68 -22.10
N TYR A 11 26.00 -10.81 -21.47
CA TYR A 11 25.88 -9.36 -21.63
C TYR A 11 26.83 -8.75 -22.67
N ASP A 12 27.77 -9.52 -23.20
CA ASP A 12 28.74 -9.06 -24.19
C ASP A 12 28.33 -9.30 -25.65
N GLU A 13 27.18 -9.93 -25.88
CA GLU A 13 26.60 -9.85 -27.20
C GLU A 13 26.27 -8.37 -27.47
N PRO A 14 26.88 -7.76 -28.49
CA PRO A 14 26.56 -6.38 -28.78
C PRO A 14 25.07 -6.26 -29.02
N VAL A 15 24.41 -5.63 -28.10
CA VAL A 15 22.97 -5.35 -28.10
C VAL A 15 22.52 -4.78 -29.44
N ILE A 16 23.47 -4.27 -30.21
CA ILE A 16 23.33 -3.74 -31.58
C ILE A 16 22.85 -4.78 -32.60
N LYS A 17 23.04 -6.09 -32.36
CA LYS A 17 22.63 -7.13 -33.31
C LYS A 17 21.15 -7.49 -33.24
N ASN A 18 20.44 -7.06 -32.21
CA ASN A 18 19.06 -7.43 -32.03
C ASN A 18 18.11 -6.25 -32.17
N LEU A 19 17.93 -5.79 -33.41
CA LEU A 19 17.02 -4.70 -33.74
C LEU A 19 15.61 -4.89 -33.16
N LYS A 20 15.15 -6.12 -33.08
CA LYS A 20 13.87 -6.48 -32.47
C LYS A 20 13.83 -6.18 -30.98
N TYR A 21 14.94 -6.36 -30.26
CA TYR A 21 15.06 -6.04 -28.85
C TYR A 21 14.94 -4.54 -28.60
N TYR A 22 15.62 -3.73 -29.39
CA TYR A 22 15.51 -2.28 -29.30
C TYR A 22 14.14 -1.75 -29.62
N LEU A 23 13.49 -2.31 -30.64
CA LEU A 23 12.13 -1.94 -30.99
C LEU A 23 11.15 -2.27 -29.85
N ARG A 24 11.28 -3.43 -29.24
CA ARG A 24 10.44 -3.82 -28.08
C ARG A 24 10.74 -2.93 -26.87
N TYR A 25 12.00 -2.64 -26.61
CA TYR A 25 12.41 -1.78 -25.49
C TYR A 25 11.90 -0.35 -25.68
N SER A 26 12.07 0.23 -26.84
CA SER A 26 11.55 1.58 -27.14
C SER A 26 10.04 1.64 -27.07
N LEU A 27 9.33 0.61 -27.54
CA LEU A 27 7.89 0.52 -27.41
C LEU A 27 7.45 0.45 -25.94
N ALA A 28 8.14 -0.36 -25.12
CA ALA A 28 7.86 -0.47 -23.69
C ALA A 28 8.08 0.87 -22.97
N VAL A 29 9.14 1.60 -23.28
CA VAL A 29 9.41 2.94 -22.74
C VAL A 29 8.34 3.94 -23.15
N CYS A 30 7.90 3.91 -24.41
CA CYS A 30 6.82 4.78 -24.88
C CYS A 30 5.50 4.49 -24.19
N ILE A 31 5.17 3.22 -23.98
CA ILE A 31 3.98 2.80 -23.22
C ILE A 31 4.05 3.27 -21.78
N ASP A 32 5.20 3.10 -21.11
CA ASP A 32 5.41 3.52 -19.74
C ASP A 32 5.26 5.05 -19.59
N LEU A 33 5.86 5.82 -20.49
CA LEU A 33 5.70 7.28 -20.53
C LEU A 33 4.25 7.70 -20.77
N PHE A 34 3.55 7.00 -21.66
CA PHE A 34 2.15 7.27 -21.95
C PHE A 34 1.27 7.01 -20.72
N TYR A 35 1.49 5.90 -19.99
CA TYR A 35 0.80 5.61 -18.73
C TYR A 35 1.12 6.64 -17.66
N LYS A 36 2.38 7.05 -17.53
CA LYS A 36 2.79 8.12 -16.58
C LYS A 36 2.07 9.43 -16.87
N ILE A 37 1.97 9.82 -18.14
CA ILE A 37 1.26 11.04 -18.56
C ILE A 37 -0.24 10.92 -18.26
N LEU A 38 -0.86 9.77 -18.55
CA LEU A 38 -2.26 9.51 -18.23
C LEU A 38 -2.53 9.56 -16.73
N PHE A 39 -1.63 8.97 -15.93
CA PHE A 39 -1.73 9.02 -14.47
C PHE A 39 -1.54 10.42 -13.91
N LEU A 40 -0.66 11.22 -14.49
CA LEU A 40 -0.49 12.63 -14.11
C LEU A 40 -1.76 13.45 -14.40
N LYS A 41 -2.45 13.18 -15.51
CA LYS A 41 -3.73 13.82 -15.85
C LYS A 41 -4.87 13.33 -14.93
N ARG A 42 -4.78 12.12 -14.38
CA ARG A 42 -5.77 11.55 -13.46
C ARG A 42 -5.58 11.92 -12.00
N LYS A 43 -4.51 12.60 -11.64
CA LYS A 43 -4.43 13.25 -10.34
C LYS A 43 -5.46 14.38 -10.33
N SER A 44 -6.73 14.04 -10.11
CA SER A 44 -7.65 15.00 -9.55
C SER A 44 -7.01 15.43 -8.23
N PHE A 45 -6.74 16.69 -8.11
CA PHE A 45 -6.13 17.30 -6.94
C PHE A 45 -7.20 17.36 -5.83
N THR A 46 -7.68 16.20 -5.42
CA THR A 46 -8.44 16.12 -4.17
C THR A 46 -7.40 16.13 -3.06
N PRO A 47 -7.41 17.13 -2.18
CA PRO A 47 -6.47 17.15 -1.07
C PRO A 47 -6.64 15.84 -0.30
N LYS A 48 -5.56 15.09 -0.18
CA LYS A 48 -5.56 13.87 0.61
C LYS A 48 -5.82 14.24 2.05
N LYS A 49 -6.88 13.72 2.63
CA LYS A 49 -7.23 13.96 4.03
C LYS A 49 -6.17 13.38 4.97
N TYR A 50 -5.64 12.21 4.62
CA TYR A 50 -4.61 11.50 5.39
C TYR A 50 -3.50 11.01 4.46
N HIS A 51 -2.24 11.01 4.95
CA HIS A 51 -1.11 10.44 4.22
C HIS A 51 -1.10 8.92 4.31
N ILE A 52 -1.31 8.41 5.53
CA ILE A 52 -1.36 6.97 5.80
C ILE A 52 -2.59 6.68 6.65
N SER A 53 -3.42 5.77 6.17
CA SER A 53 -4.55 5.23 6.91
C SER A 53 -4.56 3.71 6.85
N ILE A 54 -5.10 3.09 7.89
CA ILE A 54 -5.25 1.63 7.95
C ILE A 54 -6.72 1.28 7.93
N CYS A 55 -7.06 0.26 7.15
CA CYS A 55 -8.36 -0.38 7.16
C CYS A 55 -8.22 -1.78 7.75
N GLY A 56 -9.02 -2.11 8.74
CA GLY A 56 -8.95 -3.41 9.41
C GLY A 56 -10.31 -3.88 9.92
N CYS A 57 -10.47 -5.20 9.96
CA CYS A 57 -11.62 -5.85 10.57
C CYS A 57 -11.18 -6.53 11.86
N PHE A 58 -11.99 -6.47 12.89
CA PHE A 58 -11.68 -7.09 14.17
C PHE A 58 -12.88 -7.79 14.80
N LYS A 59 -12.60 -8.76 15.63
CA LYS A 59 -13.59 -9.46 16.46
C LYS A 59 -12.97 -9.82 17.81
N ASN A 60 -13.57 -9.33 18.91
CA ASN A 60 -13.13 -9.63 20.27
C ASN A 60 -11.65 -9.31 20.55
N GLU A 61 -11.15 -8.17 20.02
CA GLU A 61 -9.77 -7.71 20.16
C GLU A 61 -9.62 -6.53 21.11
N ALA A 62 -10.60 -6.25 21.97
CA ALA A 62 -10.59 -5.12 22.89
C ALA A 62 -9.32 -5.03 23.76
N ARG A 63 -8.74 -6.20 24.12
CA ARG A 63 -7.51 -6.27 24.92
C ARG A 63 -6.29 -5.66 24.23
N PHE A 64 -6.23 -5.78 22.90
CA PHE A 64 -5.05 -5.45 22.12
C PHE A 64 -5.23 -4.21 21.23
N VAL A 65 -6.46 -3.82 20.95
CA VAL A 65 -6.75 -2.77 19.97
C VAL A 65 -6.14 -1.43 20.37
N LYS A 66 -6.12 -1.10 21.64
CA LYS A 66 -5.50 0.14 22.15
C LYS A 66 -4.01 0.17 21.87
N GLU A 67 -3.29 -0.87 22.26
CA GLU A 67 -1.84 -1.00 22.04
C GLU A 67 -1.52 -0.99 20.54
N TRP A 68 -2.32 -1.67 19.75
CA TRP A 68 -2.19 -1.72 18.30
C TRP A 68 -2.37 -0.32 17.66
N ILE A 69 -3.36 0.44 18.07
CA ILE A 69 -3.58 1.81 17.59
C ILE A 69 -2.41 2.71 17.98
N GLU A 70 -2.01 2.70 19.24
CA GLU A 70 -0.91 3.53 19.74
C GLU A 70 0.40 3.23 19.02
N TYR A 71 0.70 1.96 18.79
CA TYR A 71 1.87 1.55 18.03
C TYR A 71 1.87 2.12 16.60
N HIS A 72 0.75 2.01 15.90
CA HIS A 72 0.66 2.50 14.52
C HIS A 72 0.64 4.02 14.43
N LEU A 73 0.07 4.71 15.42
CA LEU A 73 0.20 6.17 15.53
C LEU A 73 1.65 6.61 15.67
N MET A 74 2.45 5.89 16.46
CA MET A 74 3.90 6.14 16.56
C MET A 74 4.61 5.94 15.22
N MET A 75 4.14 5.01 14.39
CA MET A 75 4.69 4.74 13.07
C MET A 75 4.25 5.73 11.98
N GLY A 76 3.41 6.70 12.33
CA GLY A 76 2.97 7.75 11.40
C GLY A 76 1.63 7.52 10.74
N VAL A 77 0.86 6.52 11.18
CA VAL A 77 -0.52 6.34 10.74
C VAL A 77 -1.40 7.45 11.31
N GLU A 78 -2.22 8.06 10.48
CA GLU A 78 -3.03 9.22 10.84
C GLU A 78 -4.49 8.87 11.11
N HIS A 79 -5.01 7.81 10.48
CA HIS A 79 -6.40 7.42 10.62
C HIS A 79 -6.61 5.92 10.47
N PHE A 80 -7.62 5.39 11.17
CA PHE A 80 -8.01 3.98 11.16
C PHE A 80 -9.48 3.85 10.77
N TYR A 81 -9.74 3.03 9.77
CA TYR A 81 -11.09 2.58 9.39
C TYR A 81 -11.27 1.16 9.93
N LEU A 82 -12.01 1.03 11.02
CA LEU A 82 -12.18 -0.24 11.72
C LEU A 82 -13.59 -0.78 11.53
N TYR A 83 -13.66 -2.05 11.18
CA TYR A 83 -14.90 -2.78 10.97
C TYR A 83 -15.07 -3.82 12.08
N ASN A 84 -16.11 -3.64 12.88
CA ASN A 84 -16.43 -4.59 13.93
C ASN A 84 -17.22 -5.77 13.36
N ASN A 85 -16.70 -6.98 13.53
CA ASN A 85 -17.35 -8.21 13.14
C ASN A 85 -18.05 -8.86 14.35
N ASN A 86 -19.14 -8.26 14.81
CA ASN A 86 -19.96 -8.77 15.93
C ASN A 86 -19.15 -9.12 17.18
N SER A 87 -18.37 -8.16 17.70
CA SER A 87 -17.64 -8.33 18.96
C SER A 87 -18.57 -8.26 20.16
N ASP A 88 -18.33 -9.11 21.14
CA ASP A 88 -19.09 -9.20 22.40
C ASP A 88 -18.35 -8.56 23.58
N ASP A 89 -17.15 -8.07 23.36
CA ASP A 89 -16.30 -7.46 24.37
C ASP A 89 -16.54 -5.93 24.52
N ASN A 90 -15.75 -5.27 25.36
CA ASN A 90 -15.88 -3.84 25.65
C ASN A 90 -15.14 -2.94 24.64
N TYR A 91 -15.05 -3.33 23.38
CA TYR A 91 -14.32 -2.58 22.34
C TYR A 91 -14.81 -1.14 22.18
N GLN A 92 -16.09 -0.87 22.34
CA GLN A 92 -16.66 0.48 22.21
C GLN A 92 -16.07 1.45 23.22
N GLU A 93 -16.01 1.03 24.47
CA GLU A 93 -15.43 1.84 25.56
C GLU A 93 -13.97 2.19 25.29
N ILE A 94 -13.21 1.25 24.74
CA ILE A 94 -11.79 1.44 24.44
C ILE A 94 -11.59 2.32 23.20
N LEU A 95 -12.43 2.16 22.17
CA LEU A 95 -12.31 2.90 20.93
C LEU A 95 -12.92 4.32 21.01
N GLN A 96 -13.84 4.55 21.92
CA GLN A 96 -14.56 5.84 21.99
C GLN A 96 -13.64 7.06 22.10
N PRO A 97 -12.58 7.09 22.91
CA PRO A 97 -11.65 8.22 22.96
C PRO A 97 -10.99 8.52 21.59
N TYR A 98 -10.68 7.49 20.83
CA TYR A 98 -10.08 7.64 19.49
C TYR A 98 -11.10 8.09 18.44
N ILE A 99 -12.34 7.66 18.57
CA ILE A 99 -13.45 8.12 17.71
C ILE A 99 -13.70 9.60 17.96
N ASP A 100 -13.75 10.02 19.23
CA ASP A 100 -13.98 11.42 19.61
C ASP A 100 -12.86 12.35 19.13
N LYS A 101 -11.61 11.87 19.06
CA LYS A 101 -10.47 12.58 18.49
C LYS A 101 -10.44 12.58 16.95
N GLY A 102 -11.32 11.84 16.28
CA GLY A 102 -11.34 11.71 14.84
C GLY A 102 -10.23 10.80 14.27
N ILE A 103 -9.57 10.00 15.12
CA ILE A 103 -8.51 9.07 14.73
C ILE A 103 -9.09 7.77 14.18
N VAL A 104 -10.23 7.33 14.70
CA VAL A 104 -10.90 6.07 14.32
C VAL A 104 -12.28 6.35 13.74
N THR A 105 -12.56 5.76 12.61
CA THR A 105 -13.91 5.58 12.07
C THR A 105 -14.31 4.13 12.28
N LEU A 106 -15.38 3.91 13.05
CA LEU A 106 -15.88 2.59 13.38
C LEU A 106 -17.14 2.28 12.60
N GLU A 107 -17.13 1.18 11.88
CA GLU A 107 -18.26 0.64 11.14
C GLU A 107 -18.63 -0.75 11.65
N HIS A 108 -19.91 -1.08 11.60
CA HIS A 108 -20.41 -2.40 11.98
C HIS A 108 -20.65 -3.24 10.73
N TYR A 109 -19.98 -4.36 10.64
CA TYR A 109 -20.23 -5.35 9.61
C TYR A 109 -21.23 -6.36 10.13
N SER A 110 -22.47 -6.25 9.67
CA SER A 110 -23.51 -7.25 9.94
C SER A 110 -23.69 -8.12 8.70
N HIS A 111 -23.45 -9.40 8.88
CA HIS A 111 -23.90 -10.39 7.89
C HIS A 111 -25.41 -10.58 7.96
#